data_4899a4528e553223e0fdc4a4abc5a305
#
_entry.id   4899a4528e553223e0fdc4a4abc5a305
#
_cell.length_a   1.000
_cell.length_b   1.000
_cell.length_c   1.000
_cell.angle_alpha   90.00
_cell.angle_beta   90.00
_cell.angle_gamma   90.00
#
_symmetry.space_group_name_H-M   'P 1'
#
loop_
_entity.id
_entity.type
_entity.pdbx_description
1 polymer ?
#
loop_
_entity_poly.entity_id
_entity_poly.type
_entity_poly.pdbx_seq_one_letter_code
_entity_poly.pdbx_strand_id
1 'polypeptide(L)'
;MKPHRSALPCPRYVLRKPLKSGWSYYFNVPTWARSAGCPIKNEPLGSDYDAAVRRAETVLLPAFDSWLSGGASDQPKVPAVGTLDWIFAEYRADRRFTKLDPKTKRIHESGMHLVGSHVLKDGRRLGGVRLTAIDTAVVDALYERLLIVKESDTVGNVVERERRTRVNHAMKTCRRAWNIALRRNPHKVPMLNPFAKMGLASYKRATPTATYDELVAFRAKAREMGYASLATAALIAWEWLQREEAIFSAFDVTHYRAKEHPKAVRILHPKTGEEAWFPLFDDAGKPLYPELTLELDAIKSERIGGLMLCRDWGARKPWPTWPRPNEPDLTHMSRKVKMIIRAAGLRDELTFTSFRHGGFTEAGDAELTDAQIRAQSRHTSAKVLPKYVKATKRQIADAAKKRRAVRTNDGHLSE
;
A
#
# COMPACT_ATOMS: atom_id res chain seq x y z
N MET A 1 -16.68 -36.91 -19.58
CA MET A 1 -15.37 -36.88 -18.89
C MET A 1 -14.90 -35.44 -18.80
N LYS A 2 -14.75 -34.89 -17.60
CA LYS A 2 -14.13 -33.57 -17.41
C LYS A 2 -12.61 -33.73 -17.58
N PRO A 3 -11.93 -32.90 -18.37
CA PRO A 3 -10.50 -33.04 -18.57
C PRO A 3 -9.73 -32.79 -17.28
N HIS A 4 -8.82 -33.69 -17.00
CA HIS A 4 -7.91 -33.68 -15.85
C HIS A 4 -7.14 -32.35 -15.78
N ARG A 5 -7.20 -31.66 -14.65
CA ARG A 5 -6.51 -30.39 -14.39
C ARG A 5 -5.07 -30.64 -13.93
N SER A 6 -4.16 -30.94 -14.82
CA SER A 6 -2.75 -30.63 -14.58
C SER A 6 -2.48 -29.24 -15.19
N ALA A 7 -2.52 -28.22 -14.35
CA ALA A 7 -2.30 -26.85 -14.80
C ALA A 7 -0.79 -26.56 -14.84
N LEU A 8 -0.12 -26.90 -15.93
CA LEU A 8 1.25 -26.45 -16.18
C LEU A 8 1.31 -24.91 -16.14
N PRO A 9 2.30 -24.31 -15.48
CA PRO A 9 2.43 -22.87 -15.36
C PRO A 9 2.74 -22.26 -16.74
N CYS A 10 1.95 -21.26 -17.16
CA CYS A 10 2.26 -20.53 -18.37
C CYS A 10 3.29 -19.42 -18.11
N PRO A 11 4.20 -19.15 -19.07
CA PRO A 11 5.10 -18.02 -19.02
C PRO A 11 4.35 -16.67 -18.88
N ARG A 12 5.09 -15.63 -18.49
CA ARG A 12 4.56 -14.26 -18.39
C ARG A 12 3.85 -13.86 -19.71
N TYR A 13 2.65 -13.28 -19.59
CA TYR A 13 1.81 -12.83 -20.71
C TYR A 13 1.28 -13.94 -21.64
N VAL A 14 1.49 -15.20 -21.33
CA VAL A 14 0.83 -16.30 -22.02
C VAL A 14 -0.48 -16.64 -21.33
N LEU A 15 -1.59 -16.51 -22.04
CA LEU A 15 -2.92 -16.88 -21.59
C LEU A 15 -3.33 -18.20 -22.27
N ARG A 16 -4.09 -19.01 -21.54
CA ARG A 16 -4.72 -20.22 -22.09
C ARG A 16 -6.24 -20.10 -22.10
N LYS A 17 -6.86 -20.58 -23.16
CA LYS A 17 -8.31 -20.68 -23.28
C LYS A 17 -8.71 -22.15 -23.44
N PRO A 18 -9.77 -22.62 -22.76
CA PRO A 18 -10.22 -23.99 -22.91
C PRO A 18 -10.84 -24.21 -24.30
N LEU A 19 -10.52 -25.33 -24.93
CA LEU A 19 -11.17 -25.86 -26.12
C LEU A 19 -11.99 -27.11 -25.76
N LYS A 20 -12.78 -27.64 -26.69
CA LYS A 20 -13.52 -28.90 -26.49
C LYS A 20 -12.58 -30.09 -26.22
N SER A 21 -11.37 -30.08 -26.77
CA SER A 21 -10.33 -31.12 -26.62
C SER A 21 -8.98 -30.55 -26.19
N GLY A 22 -8.90 -29.77 -25.09
CA GLY A 22 -7.63 -29.28 -24.59
C GLY A 22 -7.57 -27.76 -24.37
N TRP A 23 -6.43 -27.17 -24.69
CA TRP A 23 -6.14 -25.74 -24.45
C TRP A 23 -5.62 -25.08 -25.72
N SER A 24 -5.92 -23.79 -25.90
CA SER A 24 -5.27 -22.91 -26.86
C SER A 24 -4.52 -21.82 -26.13
N TYR A 25 -3.30 -21.52 -26.55
CA TYR A 25 -2.40 -20.57 -25.94
C TYR A 25 -2.30 -19.30 -26.77
N TYR A 26 -2.17 -18.16 -26.08
CA TYR A 26 -2.10 -16.84 -26.71
C TYR A 26 -1.09 -15.98 -25.97
N PHE A 27 -0.18 -15.34 -26.69
CA PHE A 27 0.61 -14.25 -26.11
C PHE A 27 -0.23 -12.97 -26.12
N ASN A 28 -0.42 -12.39 -24.94
CA ASN A 28 -1.27 -11.21 -24.76
C ASN A 28 -0.46 -10.03 -24.22
N VAL A 29 -0.10 -9.12 -25.10
CA VAL A 29 0.63 -7.90 -24.75
C VAL A 29 -0.24 -7.04 -23.81
N PRO A 30 0.27 -6.60 -22.64
CA PRO A 30 -0.50 -5.78 -21.70
C PRO A 30 -1.01 -4.50 -22.33
N THR A 31 -2.20 -4.06 -21.93
CA THR A 31 -2.83 -2.85 -22.48
C THR A 31 -1.94 -1.61 -22.32
N TRP A 32 -1.28 -1.49 -21.17
CA TRP A 32 -0.35 -0.39 -20.94
C TRP A 32 0.83 -0.36 -21.94
N ALA A 33 1.34 -1.54 -22.32
CA ALA A 33 2.43 -1.64 -23.29
C ALA A 33 1.95 -1.30 -24.70
N ARG A 34 0.76 -1.74 -25.07
CA ARG A 34 0.13 -1.36 -26.36
C ARG A 34 -0.10 0.14 -26.45
N SER A 35 -0.60 0.75 -25.37
CA SER A 35 -0.80 2.21 -25.30
C SER A 35 0.53 2.98 -25.29
N ALA A 36 1.64 2.33 -24.89
CA ALA A 36 2.97 2.91 -24.93
C ALA A 36 3.73 2.68 -26.27
N GLY A 37 3.03 2.16 -27.28
CA GLY A 37 3.60 1.97 -28.61
C GLY A 37 4.46 0.70 -28.76
N CYS A 38 4.22 -0.34 -27.96
CA CYS A 38 4.91 -1.63 -28.11
C CYS A 38 4.69 -2.20 -29.53
N PRO A 39 5.75 -2.51 -30.29
CA PRO A 39 5.61 -3.03 -31.65
C PRO A 39 5.13 -4.51 -31.68
N ILE A 40 5.21 -5.19 -30.55
CA ILE A 40 4.82 -6.58 -30.45
C ILE A 40 3.30 -6.67 -30.36
N LYS A 41 2.71 -7.55 -31.15
CA LYS A 41 1.26 -7.75 -31.21
C LYS A 41 0.86 -9.00 -30.43
N ASN A 42 -0.42 -9.08 -30.06
CA ASN A 42 -1.00 -10.32 -29.57
C ASN A 42 -0.87 -11.40 -30.61
N GLU A 43 -0.43 -12.59 -30.24
CA GLU A 43 -0.13 -13.71 -31.14
C GLU A 43 -0.79 -14.99 -30.63
N PRO A 44 -1.55 -15.74 -31.47
CA PRO A 44 -1.99 -17.07 -31.14
C PRO A 44 -0.79 -18.03 -31.17
N LEU A 45 -0.61 -18.84 -30.14
CA LEU A 45 0.51 -19.77 -29.98
C LEU A 45 0.12 -21.22 -30.25
N GLY A 46 -1.13 -21.47 -30.67
CA GLY A 46 -1.62 -22.81 -30.97
C GLY A 46 -2.10 -23.59 -29.74
N SER A 47 -2.18 -24.91 -29.88
CA SER A 47 -2.69 -25.82 -28.84
C SER A 47 -1.59 -26.67 -28.17
N ASP A 48 -0.39 -26.68 -28.73
CA ASP A 48 0.77 -27.37 -28.16
C ASP A 48 1.43 -26.51 -27.09
N TYR A 49 1.51 -27.06 -25.87
CA TYR A 49 2.05 -26.32 -24.72
C TYR A 49 3.55 -26.04 -24.87
N ASP A 50 4.34 -27.03 -25.27
CA ASP A 50 5.80 -26.88 -25.33
C ASP A 50 6.23 -25.94 -26.46
N ALA A 51 5.53 -26.02 -27.60
CA ALA A 51 5.74 -25.07 -28.69
C ALA A 51 5.34 -23.65 -28.29
N ALA A 52 4.22 -23.48 -27.57
CA ALA A 52 3.76 -22.18 -27.09
C ALA A 52 4.71 -21.56 -26.06
N VAL A 53 5.20 -22.35 -25.10
CA VAL A 53 6.20 -21.94 -24.10
C VAL A 53 7.49 -21.55 -24.79
N ARG A 54 8.02 -22.42 -25.66
CA ARG A 54 9.26 -22.16 -26.41
C ARG A 54 9.15 -20.87 -27.22
N ARG A 55 8.07 -20.67 -27.96
CA ARG A 55 7.87 -19.45 -28.77
C ARG A 55 7.82 -18.19 -27.86
N ALA A 56 7.11 -18.27 -26.74
CA ALA A 56 7.02 -17.18 -25.79
C ALA A 56 8.38 -16.84 -25.17
N GLU A 57 9.11 -17.81 -24.65
CA GLU A 57 10.36 -17.60 -23.91
C GLU A 57 11.56 -17.28 -24.80
N THR A 58 11.63 -17.86 -26.01
CA THR A 58 12.80 -17.65 -26.89
C THR A 58 12.65 -16.46 -27.82
N VAL A 59 11.42 -15.99 -28.10
CA VAL A 59 11.19 -14.94 -29.11
C VAL A 59 10.39 -13.78 -28.56
N LEU A 60 9.19 -14.03 -28.02
CA LEU A 60 8.27 -12.94 -27.72
C LEU A 60 8.63 -12.20 -26.42
N LEU A 61 9.01 -12.91 -25.36
CA LEU A 61 9.44 -12.30 -24.11
C LEU A 61 10.78 -11.57 -24.26
N PRO A 62 11.82 -12.12 -24.91
CA PRO A 62 13.04 -11.36 -25.17
C PRO A 62 12.81 -10.12 -26.00
N ALA A 63 11.98 -10.20 -27.05
CA ALA A 63 11.62 -9.02 -27.85
C ALA A 63 10.84 -7.99 -27.05
N PHE A 64 9.91 -8.43 -26.19
CA PHE A 64 9.15 -7.55 -25.31
C PHE A 64 10.05 -6.88 -24.26
N ASP A 65 10.95 -7.63 -23.66
CA ASP A 65 11.89 -7.10 -22.66
C ASP A 65 12.93 -6.16 -23.31
N SER A 66 13.36 -6.44 -24.55
CA SER A 66 14.20 -5.55 -25.35
C SER A 66 13.47 -4.23 -25.67
N TRP A 67 12.21 -4.29 -26.07
CA TRP A 67 11.41 -3.07 -26.28
C TRP A 67 11.19 -2.33 -24.95
N LEU A 68 10.90 -3.03 -23.87
CA LEU A 68 10.71 -2.45 -22.54
C LEU A 68 11.97 -1.76 -22.02
N SER A 69 13.15 -2.27 -22.38
CA SER A 69 14.44 -1.66 -22.09
C SER A 69 14.86 -0.56 -23.08
N GLY A 70 14.00 -0.22 -24.03
CA GLY A 70 14.19 0.93 -24.95
C GLY A 70 14.90 0.61 -26.25
N GLY A 71 14.95 -0.66 -26.68
CA GLY A 71 15.43 -1.04 -28.03
C GLY A 71 16.87 -0.67 -28.37
N ALA A 72 17.70 -0.35 -27.38
CA ALA A 72 19.10 -0.01 -27.58
C ALA A 72 20.00 -1.18 -27.15
N SER A 73 20.91 -1.52 -28.02
CA SER A 73 21.99 -2.50 -27.88
C SER A 73 22.34 -2.99 -26.48
N ASP A 74 22.50 -4.28 -26.36
CA ASP A 74 22.75 -5.14 -25.18
C ASP A 74 24.04 -4.85 -24.36
N GLN A 75 24.38 -3.59 -24.21
CA GLN A 75 25.32 -3.16 -23.17
C GLN A 75 24.63 -2.11 -22.29
N PRO A 76 24.61 -2.29 -20.97
CA PRO A 76 24.17 -1.21 -20.08
C PRO A 76 25.11 -0.02 -20.33
N LYS A 77 24.64 0.98 -21.09
CA LYS A 77 25.40 2.22 -21.30
C LYS A 77 25.67 2.78 -19.90
N VAL A 78 26.93 2.69 -19.46
CA VAL A 78 27.38 3.33 -18.24
C VAL A 78 27.02 4.83 -18.36
N PRO A 79 26.19 5.37 -17.48
CA PRO A 79 25.78 6.76 -17.59
C PRO A 79 27.01 7.68 -17.55
N ALA A 80 27.06 8.68 -18.45
CA ALA A 80 28.17 9.63 -18.48
C ALA A 80 28.29 10.34 -17.12
N VAL A 81 29.50 10.38 -16.59
CA VAL A 81 29.80 11.01 -15.30
C VAL A 81 29.32 12.47 -15.30
N GLY A 82 28.68 12.90 -14.22
CA GLY A 82 28.15 14.25 -14.08
C GLY A 82 26.79 14.47 -14.74
N THR A 83 26.09 13.40 -15.14
CA THR A 83 24.68 13.45 -15.59
C THR A 83 23.71 13.00 -14.51
N LEU A 84 22.41 13.26 -14.70
CA LEU A 84 21.37 12.82 -13.75
C LEU A 84 21.27 11.29 -13.69
N ASP A 85 21.34 10.58 -14.80
CA ASP A 85 21.36 9.11 -14.83
C ASP A 85 22.57 8.54 -14.08
N TRP A 86 23.72 9.25 -14.10
CA TRP A 86 24.89 8.85 -13.35
C TRP A 86 24.68 8.92 -11.82
N ILE A 87 24.07 9.99 -11.29
CA ILE A 87 23.77 10.03 -9.85
C ILE A 87 22.72 8.98 -9.44
N PHE A 88 21.82 8.59 -10.34
CA PHE A 88 20.91 7.48 -10.11
C PHE A 88 21.67 6.14 -10.04
N ALA A 89 22.67 5.93 -10.90
CA ALA A 89 23.54 4.75 -10.82
C ALA A 89 24.36 4.73 -9.52
N GLU A 90 24.94 5.87 -9.12
CA GLU A 90 25.63 6.02 -7.84
C GLU A 90 24.74 5.70 -6.65
N TYR A 91 23.48 6.15 -6.70
CA TYR A 91 22.50 5.84 -5.66
C TYR A 91 22.16 4.35 -5.60
N ARG A 92 21.95 3.70 -6.75
CA ARG A 92 21.67 2.24 -6.82
C ARG A 92 22.80 1.41 -6.23
N ALA A 93 24.05 1.83 -6.46
CA ALA A 93 25.24 1.17 -5.93
C ALA A 93 25.49 1.43 -4.42
N ASP A 94 24.79 2.38 -3.83
CA ASP A 94 24.99 2.72 -2.41
C ASP A 94 24.24 1.77 -1.47
N ARG A 95 24.87 1.47 -0.31
CA ARG A 95 24.28 0.63 0.75
C ARG A 95 22.91 1.11 1.22
N ARG A 96 22.66 2.42 1.18
CA ARG A 96 21.38 3.03 1.58
C ARG A 96 20.26 2.75 0.59
N PHE A 97 20.56 2.32 -0.62
CA PHE A 97 19.61 1.80 -1.59
C PHE A 97 19.52 0.28 -1.52
N THR A 98 20.67 -0.41 -1.50
CA THR A 98 20.69 -1.89 -1.54
C THR A 98 20.06 -2.55 -0.31
N LYS A 99 20.02 -1.84 0.84
CA LYS A 99 19.37 -2.28 2.09
C LYS A 99 17.88 -1.92 2.19
N LEU A 100 17.31 -1.20 1.21
CA LEU A 100 15.88 -0.90 1.20
C LEU A 100 15.07 -2.19 0.99
N ASP A 101 13.86 -2.20 1.55
CA ASP A 101 12.90 -3.25 1.23
C ASP A 101 12.49 -3.21 -0.26
N PRO A 102 12.07 -4.34 -0.84
CA PRO A 102 11.76 -4.44 -2.27
C PRO A 102 10.71 -3.44 -2.75
N LYS A 103 9.68 -3.17 -1.93
CA LYS A 103 8.61 -2.21 -2.27
C LYS A 103 9.15 -0.78 -2.35
N THR A 104 9.99 -0.39 -1.39
CA THR A 104 10.63 0.94 -1.37
C THR A 104 11.61 1.09 -2.53
N LYS A 105 12.42 0.04 -2.84
CA LYS A 105 13.29 0.05 -4.04
C LYS A 105 12.49 0.34 -5.31
N ARG A 106 11.37 -0.32 -5.53
CA ARG A 106 10.52 -0.10 -6.72
C ARG A 106 9.96 1.31 -6.78
N ILE A 107 9.54 1.87 -5.63
CA ILE A 107 9.08 3.26 -5.59
C ILE A 107 10.20 4.22 -6.01
N HIS A 108 11.42 3.98 -5.53
CA HIS A 108 12.58 4.79 -5.90
C HIS A 108 12.96 4.59 -7.38
N GLU A 109 12.97 3.36 -7.88
CA GLU A 109 13.20 3.08 -9.30
C GLU A 109 12.16 3.75 -10.20
N SER A 110 10.87 3.63 -9.84
CA SER A 110 9.81 4.32 -10.57
C SER A 110 9.96 5.84 -10.54
N GLY A 111 10.43 6.40 -9.42
CA GLY A 111 10.69 7.83 -9.28
C GLY A 111 11.87 8.29 -10.14
N MET A 112 13.00 7.58 -10.11
CA MET A 112 14.17 7.86 -10.93
C MET A 112 13.86 7.73 -12.43
N HIS A 113 13.09 6.69 -12.79
CA HIS A 113 12.64 6.49 -14.16
C HIS A 113 11.71 7.64 -14.62
N LEU A 114 10.73 8.03 -13.81
CA LEU A 114 9.80 9.12 -14.15
C LEU A 114 10.53 10.42 -14.47
N VAL A 115 11.55 10.75 -13.70
CA VAL A 115 12.33 11.98 -13.87
C VAL A 115 13.35 11.82 -14.99
N GLY A 116 14.13 10.73 -15.00
CA GLY A 116 15.19 10.51 -15.99
C GLY A 116 14.68 10.31 -17.41
N SER A 117 13.49 9.70 -17.58
CA SER A 117 12.89 9.51 -18.91
C SER A 117 12.17 10.75 -19.44
N HIS A 118 12.00 11.80 -18.63
CA HIS A 118 11.33 13.02 -19.08
C HIS A 118 12.04 13.63 -20.29
N VAL A 119 11.29 13.86 -21.37
CA VAL A 119 11.81 14.45 -22.62
C VAL A 119 11.68 15.96 -22.55
N LEU A 120 12.79 16.64 -22.77
CA LEU A 120 12.90 18.08 -22.84
C LEU A 120 12.40 18.61 -24.20
N LYS A 121 12.26 19.96 -24.34
CA LYS A 121 11.82 20.60 -25.59
C LYS A 121 12.73 20.31 -26.77
N ASP A 122 14.01 20.08 -26.49
CA ASP A 122 15.04 19.76 -27.50
C ASP A 122 15.13 18.26 -27.86
N GLY A 123 14.21 17.45 -27.36
CA GLY A 123 14.13 16.00 -27.61
C GLY A 123 15.05 15.14 -26.71
N ARG A 124 15.95 15.75 -25.95
CA ARG A 124 16.84 15.01 -25.03
C ARG A 124 16.10 14.53 -23.79
N ARG A 125 16.53 13.40 -23.24
CA ARG A 125 16.05 12.90 -21.94
C ARG A 125 16.77 13.65 -20.82
N LEU A 126 16.03 14.03 -19.76
CA LEU A 126 16.58 14.73 -18.60
C LEU A 126 17.68 13.91 -17.90
N GLY A 127 17.57 12.58 -17.92
CA GLY A 127 18.58 11.67 -17.38
C GLY A 127 19.97 11.88 -17.97
N GLY A 128 20.07 12.24 -19.24
CA GLY A 128 21.32 12.54 -19.94
C GLY A 128 21.86 13.98 -19.77
N VAL A 129 21.12 14.84 -19.06
CA VAL A 129 21.52 16.24 -18.85
C VAL A 129 22.60 16.34 -17.78
N ARG A 130 23.58 17.21 -17.96
CA ARG A 130 24.63 17.49 -16.98
C ARG A 130 24.04 18.12 -15.71
N LEU A 131 24.52 17.71 -14.55
CA LEU A 131 24.05 18.19 -13.24
C LEU A 131 24.18 19.72 -13.08
N THR A 132 25.21 20.34 -13.72
CA THR A 132 25.44 21.79 -13.71
C THR A 132 24.37 22.58 -14.47
N ALA A 133 23.59 21.93 -15.33
CA ALA A 133 22.48 22.53 -16.07
C ALA A 133 21.10 22.26 -15.44
N ILE A 134 21.08 21.60 -14.30
CA ILE A 134 19.83 21.28 -13.55
C ILE A 134 19.81 22.17 -12.31
N ASP A 135 19.18 23.30 -12.42
CA ASP A 135 18.95 24.24 -11.32
C ASP A 135 17.56 24.08 -10.69
N THR A 136 17.24 24.92 -9.70
CA THR A 136 15.94 24.91 -9.02
C THR A 136 14.79 25.26 -9.95
N ALA A 137 14.97 26.19 -10.87
CA ALA A 137 13.93 26.59 -11.81
C ALA A 137 13.56 25.47 -12.78
N VAL A 138 14.56 24.73 -13.27
CA VAL A 138 14.35 23.53 -14.10
C VAL A 138 13.57 22.47 -13.34
N VAL A 139 13.91 22.23 -12.06
CA VAL A 139 13.26 21.21 -11.23
C VAL A 139 11.83 21.62 -10.85
N ASP A 140 11.57 22.88 -10.57
CA ASP A 140 10.22 23.39 -10.27
C ASP A 140 9.33 23.31 -11.51
N ALA A 141 9.81 23.71 -12.68
CA ALA A 141 9.08 23.56 -13.93
C ALA A 141 8.79 22.09 -14.27
N LEU A 142 9.75 21.20 -14.01
CA LEU A 142 9.56 19.75 -14.15
C LEU A 142 8.48 19.23 -13.20
N TYR A 143 8.49 19.67 -11.95
CA TYR A 143 7.50 19.27 -10.95
C TYR A 143 6.08 19.60 -11.40
N GLU A 144 5.82 20.84 -11.78
CA GLU A 144 4.51 21.29 -12.28
C GLU A 144 4.07 20.48 -13.51
N ARG A 145 4.98 20.26 -14.47
CA ARG A 145 4.68 19.48 -15.67
C ARG A 145 4.37 18.00 -15.36
N LEU A 146 5.00 17.41 -14.36
CA LEU A 146 4.77 16.03 -13.96
C LEU A 146 3.52 15.84 -13.10
N LEU A 147 3.01 16.89 -12.45
CA LEU A 147 1.85 16.81 -11.58
C LEU A 147 0.59 16.39 -12.33
N ILE A 148 0.39 16.93 -13.52
CA ILE A 148 -0.81 16.71 -14.34
C ILE A 148 -0.45 15.79 -15.49
N VAL A 149 -1.22 14.73 -15.66
CA VAL A 149 -1.14 13.84 -16.82
C VAL A 149 -2.48 13.83 -17.53
N LYS A 150 -2.42 13.89 -18.86
CA LYS A 150 -3.60 13.72 -19.71
C LYS A 150 -3.75 12.24 -20.03
N GLU A 151 -4.85 11.66 -19.61
CA GLU A 151 -5.19 10.25 -19.85
C GLU A 151 -6.52 10.20 -20.60
N SER A 152 -6.68 9.27 -21.54
CA SER A 152 -7.98 9.01 -22.14
C SER A 152 -8.81 8.13 -21.21
N ASP A 153 -10.05 8.52 -20.95
CA ASP A 153 -11.00 7.70 -20.22
C ASP A 153 -11.46 6.49 -21.08
N THR A 154 -12.33 5.67 -20.52
CA THR A 154 -12.89 4.48 -21.22
C THR A 154 -13.77 4.82 -22.43
N VAL A 155 -14.15 6.08 -22.58
CA VAL A 155 -15.01 6.60 -23.65
C VAL A 155 -14.20 7.39 -24.68
N GLY A 156 -12.89 7.61 -24.43
CA GLY A 156 -11.98 8.34 -25.32
C GLY A 156 -11.81 9.83 -25.02
N ASN A 157 -12.46 10.36 -23.98
CA ASN A 157 -12.29 11.75 -23.57
C ASN A 157 -10.94 11.94 -22.89
N VAL A 158 -10.26 13.06 -23.14
CA VAL A 158 -9.03 13.43 -22.46
C VAL A 158 -9.38 13.98 -21.07
N VAL A 159 -8.96 13.27 -20.04
CA VAL A 159 -9.16 13.66 -18.63
C VAL A 159 -7.80 14.04 -18.04
N GLU A 160 -7.72 15.19 -17.41
CA GLU A 160 -6.56 15.59 -16.63
C GLU A 160 -6.59 14.95 -15.26
N ARG A 161 -5.53 14.22 -14.94
CA ARG A 161 -5.38 13.55 -13.66
C ARG A 161 -4.15 14.02 -12.92
N GLU A 162 -4.36 14.49 -11.68
CA GLU A 162 -3.26 14.84 -10.80
C GLU A 162 -2.64 13.58 -10.16
N ARG A 163 -1.31 13.44 -10.27
CA ARG A 163 -0.55 12.30 -9.70
C ARG A 163 0.46 12.75 -8.63
N ARG A 164 0.04 13.65 -7.77
CA ARG A 164 0.83 14.31 -6.73
C ARG A 164 1.70 13.36 -5.90
N THR A 165 1.11 12.28 -5.36
CA THR A 165 1.85 11.31 -4.54
C THR A 165 3.04 10.71 -5.28
N ARG A 166 2.84 10.30 -6.53
CA ARG A 166 3.89 9.69 -7.37
C ARG A 166 5.01 10.69 -7.66
N VAL A 167 4.64 11.92 -8.00
CA VAL A 167 5.62 12.97 -8.32
C VAL A 167 6.39 13.41 -7.08
N ASN A 168 5.70 13.59 -5.94
CA ASN A 168 6.36 13.89 -4.67
C ASN A 168 7.36 12.80 -4.26
N HIS A 169 7.04 11.53 -4.47
CA HIS A 169 7.98 10.43 -4.23
C HIS A 169 9.18 10.50 -5.17
N ALA A 170 8.97 10.81 -6.44
CA ALA A 170 10.04 10.97 -7.42
C ALA A 170 10.99 12.10 -7.02
N MET A 171 10.48 13.29 -6.67
CA MET A 171 11.32 14.43 -6.24
C MET A 171 12.12 14.10 -4.96
N LYS A 172 11.47 13.46 -3.98
CA LYS A 172 12.15 13.00 -2.74
C LYS A 172 13.25 11.97 -3.05
N THR A 173 13.03 11.10 -4.01
CA THR A 173 14.02 10.12 -4.46
C THR A 173 15.19 10.79 -5.14
N CYS A 174 14.95 11.73 -6.06
CA CYS A 174 16.00 12.52 -6.73
C CYS A 174 16.82 13.31 -5.72
N ARG A 175 16.16 13.96 -4.75
CA ARG A 175 16.86 14.66 -3.65
C ARG A 175 17.79 13.71 -2.89
N ARG A 176 17.33 12.50 -2.58
CA ARG A 176 18.13 11.49 -1.87
C ARG A 176 19.31 11.02 -2.73
N ALA A 177 19.06 10.74 -4.01
CA ALA A 177 20.10 10.31 -4.94
C ALA A 177 21.19 11.38 -5.08
N TRP A 178 20.82 12.66 -5.24
CA TRP A 178 21.75 13.77 -5.30
C TRP A 178 22.62 13.88 -4.05
N ASN A 179 22.01 13.90 -2.87
CA ASN A 179 22.75 13.99 -1.61
C ASN A 179 23.73 12.82 -1.41
N ILE A 180 23.38 11.63 -1.85
CA ILE A 180 24.24 10.45 -1.76
C ILE A 180 25.39 10.55 -2.75
N ALA A 181 25.11 10.94 -3.99
CA ALA A 181 26.13 11.14 -5.01
C ALA A 181 27.09 12.26 -4.64
N LEU A 182 26.59 13.39 -4.12
CA LEU A 182 27.40 14.50 -3.60
C LEU A 182 28.34 14.04 -2.50
N ARG A 183 27.84 13.27 -1.52
CA ARG A 183 28.68 12.76 -0.43
C ARG A 183 29.79 11.83 -0.90
N ARG A 184 29.55 11.06 -1.98
CA ARG A 184 30.54 10.13 -2.55
C ARG A 184 31.51 10.82 -3.51
N ASN A 185 31.05 11.85 -4.18
CA ASN A 185 31.75 12.52 -5.27
C ASN A 185 31.65 14.06 -5.15
N PRO A 186 32.21 14.67 -4.09
CA PRO A 186 31.98 16.09 -3.81
C PRO A 186 32.49 17.05 -4.89
N HIS A 187 33.50 16.62 -5.68
CA HIS A 187 34.04 17.42 -6.77
C HIS A 187 33.31 17.26 -8.12
N LYS A 188 32.40 16.30 -8.23
CA LYS A 188 31.68 15.97 -9.47
C LYS A 188 30.19 16.31 -9.42
N VAL A 189 29.65 16.57 -8.24
CA VAL A 189 28.25 16.92 -8.03
C VAL A 189 28.16 18.32 -7.45
N PRO A 190 27.33 19.22 -8.03
CA PRO A 190 27.12 20.55 -7.48
C PRO A 190 26.67 20.51 -6.02
N MET A 191 27.19 21.40 -5.19
CA MET A 191 26.88 21.51 -3.76
C MET A 191 25.39 21.79 -3.51
N LEU A 192 24.79 22.64 -4.34
CA LEU A 192 23.37 22.93 -4.28
C LEU A 192 22.57 21.79 -4.87
N ASN A 193 21.72 21.19 -4.04
CA ASN A 193 20.78 20.17 -4.51
C ASN A 193 19.48 20.84 -4.98
N PRO A 194 19.16 20.87 -6.29
CA PRO A 194 17.99 21.55 -6.79
C PRO A 194 16.66 20.89 -6.39
N PHE A 195 16.69 19.64 -5.95
CA PHE A 195 15.52 18.94 -5.40
C PHE A 195 15.31 19.19 -3.90
N ALA A 196 16.12 20.03 -3.26
CA ALA A 196 15.97 20.38 -1.85
C ALA A 196 14.93 21.51 -1.68
N LYS A 197 14.20 21.46 -0.55
CA LYS A 197 13.26 22.53 -0.12
C LYS A 197 12.21 22.95 -1.18
N MET A 198 11.78 22.05 -2.03
CA MET A 198 10.86 22.32 -3.16
C MET A 198 9.44 22.74 -2.75
N GLY A 199 9.06 22.78 -1.48
CA GLY A 199 7.68 23.13 -1.10
C GLY A 199 6.63 22.20 -1.70
N LEU A 200 6.92 20.89 -1.80
CA LEU A 200 6.03 19.91 -2.45
C LEU A 200 4.60 19.98 -1.93
N ALA A 201 3.64 20.11 -2.82
CA ALA A 201 2.23 20.13 -2.50
C ALA A 201 1.82 18.86 -1.72
N SER A 202 1.13 19.05 -0.60
CA SER A 202 0.65 17.94 0.23
C SER A 202 -0.87 17.80 0.16
N TYR A 203 -1.35 16.56 0.32
CA TYR A 203 -2.78 16.39 0.58
C TYR A 203 -3.08 16.89 1.98
N LYS A 204 -3.95 17.90 2.08
CA LYS A 204 -4.49 18.37 3.36
C LYS A 204 -5.62 17.47 3.89
N ARG A 205 -6.03 16.47 3.10
CA ARG A 205 -7.16 15.61 3.46
C ARG A 205 -6.73 14.63 4.54
N ALA A 206 -7.23 14.81 5.76
CA ALA A 206 -7.08 13.83 6.82
C ALA A 206 -7.85 12.55 6.44
N THR A 207 -7.35 11.39 6.86
CA THR A 207 -8.13 10.15 6.75
C THR A 207 -9.43 10.34 7.52
N PRO A 208 -10.59 10.07 6.92
CA PRO A 208 -11.87 10.17 7.60
C PRO A 208 -11.92 9.20 8.78
N THR A 209 -12.46 9.64 9.88
CA THR A 209 -12.67 8.83 11.09
C THR A 209 -14.09 8.28 11.06
N ALA A 210 -14.26 6.97 11.17
CA ALA A 210 -15.58 6.37 11.33
C ALA A 210 -16.10 6.60 12.76
N THR A 211 -17.42 6.75 12.91
CA THR A 211 -18.09 6.66 14.21
C THR A 211 -18.36 5.19 14.56
N TYR A 212 -18.70 4.93 15.84
CA TYR A 212 -19.08 3.58 16.25
C TYR A 212 -20.35 3.10 15.53
N ASP A 213 -21.35 3.97 15.35
CA ASP A 213 -22.56 3.66 14.61
C ASP A 213 -22.26 3.30 13.14
N GLU A 214 -21.31 3.99 12.51
CA GLU A 214 -20.85 3.66 11.16
C GLU A 214 -20.13 2.31 11.12
N LEU A 215 -19.39 1.93 12.17
CA LEU A 215 -18.81 0.59 12.30
C LEU A 215 -19.91 -0.46 12.42
N VAL A 216 -20.90 -0.25 13.29
CA VAL A 216 -22.03 -1.19 13.48
C VAL A 216 -22.81 -1.36 12.18
N ALA A 217 -23.16 -0.27 11.50
CA ALA A 217 -23.88 -0.32 10.22
C ALA A 217 -23.07 -1.01 9.12
N PHE A 218 -21.76 -0.74 9.02
CA PHE A 218 -20.87 -1.44 8.10
C PHE A 218 -20.84 -2.93 8.37
N ARG A 219 -20.67 -3.34 9.65
CA ARG A 219 -20.59 -4.74 10.04
C ARG A 219 -21.90 -5.50 9.73
N ALA A 220 -23.05 -4.89 10.04
CA ALA A 220 -24.36 -5.44 9.73
C ALA A 220 -24.51 -5.67 8.22
N LYS A 221 -24.25 -4.65 7.42
CA LYS A 221 -24.35 -4.74 5.95
C LYS A 221 -23.34 -5.71 5.36
N ALA A 222 -22.12 -5.77 5.90
CA ALA A 222 -21.12 -6.72 5.46
C ALA A 222 -21.59 -8.18 5.65
N ARG A 223 -22.20 -8.50 6.79
CA ARG A 223 -22.77 -9.83 7.05
C ARG A 223 -23.95 -10.13 6.15
N GLU A 224 -24.89 -9.20 6.00
CA GLU A 224 -26.03 -9.30 5.08
C GLU A 224 -25.60 -9.62 3.66
N MET A 225 -24.50 -9.00 3.19
CA MET A 225 -23.94 -9.20 1.86
C MET A 225 -23.03 -10.44 1.76
N GLY A 226 -22.88 -11.25 2.81
CA GLY A 226 -22.04 -12.44 2.82
C GLY A 226 -20.54 -12.17 2.97
N TYR A 227 -20.15 -11.04 3.60
CA TYR A 227 -18.76 -10.67 3.88
C TYR A 227 -18.46 -10.63 5.37
N ALA A 228 -18.77 -11.71 6.09
CA ALA A 228 -18.60 -11.82 7.54
C ALA A 228 -17.14 -11.56 7.97
N SER A 229 -16.17 -12.05 7.21
CA SER A 229 -14.74 -11.82 7.49
C SER A 229 -14.34 -10.32 7.45
N LEU A 230 -14.98 -9.51 6.60
CA LEU A 230 -14.75 -8.07 6.57
C LEU A 230 -15.42 -7.36 7.75
N ALA A 231 -16.56 -7.87 8.22
CA ALA A 231 -17.21 -7.37 9.44
C ALA A 231 -16.33 -7.59 10.67
N THR A 232 -15.78 -8.81 10.83
CA THR A 232 -14.84 -9.15 11.91
C THR A 232 -13.54 -8.34 11.78
N ALA A 233 -13.00 -8.19 10.57
CA ALA A 233 -11.79 -7.39 10.34
C ALA A 233 -11.96 -5.93 10.75
N ALA A 234 -13.12 -5.32 10.47
CA ALA A 234 -13.42 -3.94 10.87
C ALA A 234 -13.45 -3.80 12.39
N LEU A 235 -14.00 -4.80 13.11
CA LEU A 235 -13.98 -4.82 14.56
C LEU A 235 -12.55 -4.98 15.12
N ILE A 236 -11.72 -5.85 14.54
CA ILE A 236 -10.30 -5.96 14.90
C ILE A 236 -9.58 -4.62 14.70
N ALA A 237 -9.85 -3.94 13.59
CA ALA A 237 -9.23 -2.64 13.32
C ALA A 237 -9.63 -1.59 14.34
N TRP A 238 -10.85 -1.63 14.85
CA TRP A 238 -11.38 -0.75 15.89
C TRP A 238 -10.82 -1.09 17.27
N GLU A 239 -11.05 -2.32 17.73
CA GLU A 239 -10.73 -2.77 19.10
C GLU A 239 -9.22 -2.87 19.36
N TRP A 240 -8.47 -3.45 18.43
CA TRP A 240 -7.03 -3.66 18.60
C TRP A 240 -6.17 -2.62 17.89
N LEU A 241 -6.77 -1.63 17.24
CA LEU A 241 -6.10 -0.56 16.52
C LEU A 241 -5.10 -1.08 15.48
N GLN A 242 -5.40 -2.22 14.82
CA GLN A 242 -4.48 -2.86 13.89
C GLN A 242 -4.61 -2.35 12.45
N ARG A 243 -3.49 -2.42 11.70
CA ARG A 243 -3.46 -2.08 10.27
C ARG A 243 -4.05 -3.22 9.44
N GLU A 244 -4.68 -2.89 8.32
CA GLU A 244 -5.26 -3.85 7.38
C GLU A 244 -4.25 -4.94 6.95
N GLU A 245 -2.98 -4.57 6.73
CA GLU A 245 -1.94 -5.53 6.36
C GLU A 245 -1.68 -6.56 7.47
N ALA A 246 -1.65 -6.15 8.74
CA ALA A 246 -1.50 -7.08 9.86
C ALA A 246 -2.71 -8.01 9.99
N ILE A 247 -3.91 -7.48 9.82
CA ILE A 247 -5.17 -8.24 9.94
C ILE A 247 -5.31 -9.30 8.84
N PHE A 248 -5.03 -8.94 7.59
CA PHE A 248 -5.34 -9.79 6.45
C PHE A 248 -4.16 -10.64 5.94
N SER A 249 -2.91 -10.30 6.27
CA SER A 249 -1.74 -11.00 5.74
C SER A 249 -0.82 -11.61 6.78
N ALA A 250 -1.03 -11.32 8.08
CA ALA A 250 -0.18 -11.83 9.14
C ALA A 250 -0.95 -12.44 10.33
N PHE A 251 -2.26 -12.25 10.44
CA PHE A 251 -3.05 -12.82 11.53
C PHE A 251 -3.46 -14.25 11.19
N ASP A 252 -2.74 -15.21 11.75
CA ASP A 252 -2.98 -16.66 11.60
C ASP A 252 -3.88 -17.19 12.71
N VAL A 253 -4.61 -18.28 12.43
CA VAL A 253 -5.48 -18.98 13.42
C VAL A 253 -4.66 -19.44 14.64
N THR A 254 -3.40 -19.84 14.43
CA THR A 254 -2.51 -20.28 15.53
C THR A 254 -2.09 -19.14 16.45
N HIS A 255 -2.22 -17.88 16.01
CA HIS A 255 -1.92 -16.70 16.83
C HIS A 255 -3.00 -16.40 17.87
N TYR A 256 -4.22 -16.86 17.65
CA TYR A 256 -5.34 -16.61 18.54
C TYR A 256 -5.48 -17.77 19.53
N ARG A 257 -5.43 -17.49 20.83
CA ARG A 257 -5.46 -18.49 21.89
C ARG A 257 -4.50 -19.66 21.62
N ALA A 258 -3.23 -19.33 21.36
CA ALA A 258 -2.18 -20.32 21.20
C ALA A 258 -2.10 -21.23 22.44
N LYS A 259 -1.65 -22.48 22.25
CA LYS A 259 -1.58 -23.45 23.34
C LYS A 259 -0.77 -22.94 24.55
N GLU A 260 0.29 -22.20 24.27
CA GLU A 260 1.18 -21.60 25.26
C GLU A 260 0.59 -20.33 25.90
N HIS A 261 -0.37 -19.67 25.21
CA HIS A 261 -1.01 -18.43 25.64
C HIS A 261 -2.53 -18.47 25.40
N PRO A 262 -3.29 -19.34 26.11
CA PRO A 262 -4.73 -19.60 25.84
C PRO A 262 -5.65 -18.41 26.11
N LYS A 263 -5.18 -17.42 26.87
CA LYS A 263 -5.93 -16.20 27.21
C LYS A 263 -5.46 -14.97 26.43
N ALA A 264 -4.67 -15.14 25.36
CA ALA A 264 -4.11 -14.02 24.61
C ALA A 264 -4.17 -14.24 23.10
N VAL A 265 -3.94 -13.17 22.36
CA VAL A 265 -3.74 -13.18 20.91
C VAL A 265 -2.40 -12.57 20.57
N ARG A 266 -1.67 -13.22 19.68
CA ARG A 266 -0.42 -12.71 19.12
C ARG A 266 -0.70 -11.83 17.90
N ILE A 267 -0.22 -10.60 17.95
CA ILE A 267 -0.29 -9.67 16.83
C ILE A 267 1.11 -9.48 16.26
N LEU A 268 1.27 -9.81 14.99
CA LEU A 268 2.51 -9.65 14.24
C LEU A 268 2.39 -8.45 13.28
N HIS A 269 3.38 -7.56 13.33
CA HIS A 269 3.47 -6.41 12.43
C HIS A 269 4.38 -6.72 11.25
N PRO A 270 3.87 -7.00 10.04
CA PRO A 270 4.67 -7.42 8.90
C PRO A 270 5.76 -6.43 8.51
N LYS A 271 5.51 -5.13 8.71
CA LYS A 271 6.44 -4.06 8.32
C LYS A 271 7.66 -3.94 9.23
N THR A 272 7.52 -4.21 10.53
CA THR A 272 8.59 -4.01 11.53
C THR A 272 9.11 -5.32 12.09
N GLY A 273 8.40 -6.43 11.87
CA GLY A 273 8.69 -7.72 12.49
C GLY A 273 8.38 -7.76 13.99
N GLU A 274 7.85 -6.66 14.55
CA GLU A 274 7.47 -6.62 15.96
C GLU A 274 6.25 -7.47 16.24
N GLU A 275 6.23 -8.11 17.39
CA GLU A 275 5.08 -8.87 17.89
C GLU A 275 4.65 -8.39 19.27
N ALA A 276 3.38 -8.61 19.59
CA ALA A 276 2.82 -8.36 20.91
C ALA A 276 1.73 -9.39 21.22
N TRP A 277 1.65 -9.72 22.49
CA TRP A 277 0.57 -10.53 23.02
C TRP A 277 -0.47 -9.62 23.66
N PHE A 278 -1.71 -9.67 23.17
CA PHE A 278 -2.82 -8.90 23.70
C PHE A 278 -3.66 -9.81 24.60
N PRO A 279 -3.91 -9.41 25.85
CA PRO A 279 -4.81 -10.16 26.71
C PRO A 279 -6.23 -10.11 26.14
N LEU A 280 -6.93 -11.23 26.21
CA LEU A 280 -8.34 -11.36 25.79
C LEU A 280 -9.28 -11.27 26.99
N PHE A 281 -8.74 -11.39 28.21
CA PHE A 281 -9.49 -11.39 29.46
C PHE A 281 -8.80 -10.47 30.46
N ASP A 282 -9.60 -9.88 31.35
CA ASP A 282 -9.10 -9.20 32.52
C ASP A 282 -8.65 -10.17 33.62
N ASP A 283 -8.17 -9.64 34.76
CA ASP A 283 -7.71 -10.43 35.89
C ASP A 283 -8.83 -11.28 36.53
N ALA A 284 -10.08 -10.85 36.40
CA ALA A 284 -11.26 -11.58 36.86
C ALA A 284 -11.74 -12.65 35.85
N GLY A 285 -11.09 -12.79 34.71
CA GLY A 285 -11.44 -13.71 33.64
C GLY A 285 -12.61 -13.26 32.76
N LYS A 286 -13.01 -11.99 32.84
CA LYS A 286 -14.06 -11.44 32.00
C LYS A 286 -13.45 -11.06 30.64
N PRO A 287 -14.12 -11.36 29.51
CA PRO A 287 -13.63 -10.97 28.18
C PRO A 287 -13.48 -9.45 28.05
N LEU A 288 -12.31 -8.99 27.60
CA LEU A 288 -12.03 -7.58 27.28
C LEU A 288 -12.71 -7.16 25.97
N TYR A 289 -12.94 -8.10 25.07
CA TYR A 289 -13.50 -7.88 23.73
C TYR A 289 -14.61 -8.93 23.45
N PRO A 290 -15.76 -8.90 24.14
CA PRO A 290 -16.73 -10.02 24.15
C PRO A 290 -17.25 -10.38 22.76
N GLU A 291 -17.69 -9.40 21.96
CA GLU A 291 -18.13 -9.63 20.58
C GLU A 291 -17.03 -10.22 19.68
N LEU A 292 -15.86 -9.60 19.71
CA LEU A 292 -14.73 -10.02 18.88
C LEU A 292 -14.25 -11.43 19.29
N THR A 293 -14.21 -11.70 20.58
CA THR A 293 -13.82 -13.01 21.11
C THR A 293 -14.78 -14.10 20.62
N LEU A 294 -16.10 -13.85 20.69
CA LEU A 294 -17.11 -14.77 20.19
C LEU A 294 -16.93 -15.09 18.70
N GLU A 295 -16.70 -14.06 17.87
CA GLU A 295 -16.49 -14.25 16.43
C GLU A 295 -15.21 -15.03 16.12
N LEU A 296 -14.12 -14.71 16.81
CA LEU A 296 -12.84 -15.39 16.60
C LEU A 296 -12.84 -16.83 17.11
N ASP A 297 -13.54 -17.11 18.21
CA ASP A 297 -13.74 -18.48 18.72
C ASP A 297 -14.51 -19.34 17.71
N ALA A 298 -15.58 -18.80 17.10
CA ALA A 298 -16.32 -19.48 16.05
C ALA A 298 -15.44 -19.79 14.83
N ILE A 299 -14.61 -18.82 14.39
CA ILE A 299 -13.68 -19.04 13.27
C ILE A 299 -12.63 -20.10 13.63
N LYS A 300 -12.07 -20.06 14.84
CA LYS A 300 -11.04 -21.00 15.29
C LYS A 300 -11.57 -22.42 15.42
N SER A 301 -12.82 -22.60 15.87
CA SER A 301 -13.43 -23.93 15.99
C SER A 301 -13.51 -24.69 14.67
N GLU A 302 -13.55 -23.97 13.55
CA GLU A 302 -13.62 -24.54 12.20
C GLU A 302 -12.27 -24.68 11.51
N ARG A 303 -11.15 -24.26 12.14
CA ARG A 303 -9.84 -24.14 11.47
C ARG A 303 -8.69 -24.56 12.37
N ILE A 304 -7.75 -25.30 11.80
CA ILE A 304 -6.53 -25.74 12.47
C ILE A 304 -5.37 -24.76 12.23
N GLY A 305 -5.37 -24.02 11.10
CA GLY A 305 -4.31 -23.09 10.75
C GLY A 305 -4.62 -22.25 9.52
N GLY A 306 -3.63 -21.46 9.10
CA GLY A 306 -3.75 -20.49 8.01
C GLY A 306 -4.32 -19.16 8.49
N LEU A 307 -4.47 -18.21 7.56
CA LEU A 307 -4.93 -16.86 7.91
C LEU A 307 -6.32 -16.91 8.56
N MET A 308 -6.46 -16.19 9.67
CA MET A 308 -7.70 -16.11 10.45
C MET A 308 -8.87 -15.59 9.59
N LEU A 309 -8.62 -14.58 8.74
CA LEU A 309 -9.65 -13.99 7.89
C LEU A 309 -9.36 -14.26 6.42
N CYS A 310 -10.22 -15.05 5.81
CA CYS A 310 -10.21 -15.41 4.40
C CYS A 310 -11.47 -14.90 3.72
N ARG A 311 -11.52 -15.00 2.39
CA ARG A 311 -12.72 -14.67 1.60
C ARG A 311 -13.86 -15.59 2.01
N ASP A 312 -15.06 -15.03 2.09
CA ASP A 312 -16.24 -15.70 2.60
C ASP A 312 -16.95 -16.61 1.57
N TRP A 313 -16.46 -16.69 0.32
CA TRP A 313 -17.10 -17.47 -0.76
C TRP A 313 -16.10 -18.36 -1.49
N GLY A 314 -16.61 -19.47 -2.00
CA GLY A 314 -15.84 -20.44 -2.76
C GLY A 314 -14.79 -21.18 -1.91
N ALA A 315 -13.68 -21.57 -2.56
CA ALA A 315 -12.55 -22.10 -1.79
C ALA A 315 -11.99 -21.02 -0.88
N ARG A 316 -11.63 -21.38 0.35
CA ARG A 316 -11.03 -20.47 1.34
C ARG A 316 -9.72 -19.87 0.81
N LYS A 317 -9.81 -18.70 0.20
CA LYS A 317 -8.66 -17.97 -0.34
C LYS A 317 -8.35 -16.76 0.54
N PRO A 318 -7.09 -16.45 0.75
CA PRO A 318 -6.71 -15.20 1.41
C PRO A 318 -7.31 -13.97 0.72
N TRP A 319 -7.59 -12.92 1.51
CA TRP A 319 -8.00 -11.63 0.96
C TRP A 319 -6.90 -10.97 0.13
N PRO A 320 -5.63 -10.92 0.61
CA PRO A 320 -4.54 -10.41 -0.19
C PRO A 320 -4.21 -11.38 -1.32
N THR A 321 -3.71 -10.83 -2.41
CA THR A 321 -2.94 -11.56 -3.40
C THR A 321 -1.47 -11.20 -3.22
N TRP A 322 -0.57 -12.11 -3.59
CA TRP A 322 0.88 -11.86 -3.51
C TRP A 322 1.45 -11.82 -4.93
N PRO A 323 1.35 -10.66 -5.62
CA PRO A 323 1.97 -10.50 -6.95
C PRO A 323 3.50 -10.64 -6.88
N ARG A 324 4.06 -10.50 -5.67
CA ARG A 324 5.48 -10.71 -5.34
C ARG A 324 5.61 -11.27 -3.93
N PRO A 325 6.71 -11.98 -3.63
CA PRO A 325 6.98 -12.49 -2.29
C PRO A 325 6.94 -11.36 -1.24
N ASN A 326 6.26 -11.60 -0.13
CA ASN A 326 6.12 -10.69 1.00
C ASN A 326 5.48 -9.31 0.69
N GLU A 327 4.74 -9.20 -0.42
CA GLU A 327 4.04 -7.98 -0.80
C GLU A 327 2.56 -8.25 -1.02
N PRO A 328 1.74 -8.19 0.04
CA PRO A 328 0.31 -8.39 -0.09
C PRO A 328 -0.34 -7.23 -0.86
N ASP A 329 -1.16 -7.55 -1.84
CA ASP A 329 -2.05 -6.62 -2.53
C ASP A 329 -3.48 -6.76 -1.97
N LEU A 330 -3.95 -5.72 -1.32
CA LEU A 330 -5.28 -5.62 -0.71
C LEU A 330 -6.29 -4.86 -1.58
N THR A 331 -5.96 -4.58 -2.84
CA THR A 331 -6.84 -3.81 -3.74
C THR A 331 -8.23 -4.45 -3.88
N HIS A 332 -8.29 -5.78 -3.97
CA HIS A 332 -9.56 -6.48 -4.06
C HIS A 332 -10.41 -6.30 -2.79
N MET A 333 -9.80 -6.46 -1.61
CA MET A 333 -10.45 -6.21 -0.32
C MET A 333 -10.96 -4.77 -0.23
N SER A 334 -10.13 -3.79 -0.57
CA SER A 334 -10.50 -2.36 -0.53
C SER A 334 -11.70 -2.05 -1.43
N ARG A 335 -11.80 -2.67 -2.62
CA ARG A 335 -12.98 -2.53 -3.50
C ARG A 335 -14.25 -3.09 -2.86
N LYS A 336 -14.17 -4.25 -2.20
CA LYS A 336 -15.31 -4.85 -1.51
C LYS A 336 -15.75 -4.01 -0.32
N VAL A 337 -14.81 -3.51 0.48
CA VAL A 337 -15.11 -2.58 1.57
C VAL A 337 -15.83 -1.33 1.05
N LYS A 338 -15.37 -0.74 -0.03
CA LYS A 338 -16.04 0.43 -0.63
C LYS A 338 -17.46 0.10 -1.13
N MET A 339 -17.66 -1.07 -1.71
CA MET A 339 -18.98 -1.54 -2.13
C MET A 339 -19.93 -1.68 -0.92
N ILE A 340 -19.46 -2.25 0.19
CA ILE A 340 -20.25 -2.40 1.41
C ILE A 340 -20.58 -1.04 2.04
N ILE A 341 -19.61 -0.12 2.11
CA ILE A 341 -19.81 1.26 2.61
C ILE A 341 -20.97 1.93 1.86
N ARG A 342 -20.96 1.86 0.53
CA ARG A 342 -22.02 2.42 -0.32
C ARG A 342 -23.36 1.73 -0.12
N ALA A 343 -23.38 0.39 -0.04
CA ALA A 343 -24.58 -0.39 0.20
C ALA A 343 -25.19 -0.14 1.59
N ALA A 344 -24.37 0.21 2.58
CA ALA A 344 -24.80 0.60 3.92
C ALA A 344 -25.30 2.05 4.00
N GLY A 345 -25.27 2.82 2.92
CA GLY A 345 -25.62 4.24 2.92
C GLY A 345 -24.65 5.14 3.71
N LEU A 346 -23.43 4.63 3.96
CA LEU A 346 -22.41 5.37 4.70
C LEU A 346 -21.69 6.37 3.81
N ARG A 347 -21.02 7.35 4.43
CA ARG A 347 -20.23 8.38 3.73
C ARG A 347 -19.21 7.78 2.79
N ASP A 348 -19.17 8.21 1.53
CA ASP A 348 -18.26 7.64 0.51
C ASP A 348 -16.78 7.91 0.77
N GLU A 349 -16.45 8.87 1.63
CA GLU A 349 -15.07 9.13 2.03
C GLU A 349 -14.47 8.02 2.90
N LEU A 350 -15.29 7.24 3.59
CA LEU A 350 -14.83 6.16 4.46
C LEU A 350 -14.05 5.09 3.67
N THR A 351 -13.06 4.54 4.35
CA THR A 351 -12.24 3.42 3.90
C THR A 351 -12.10 2.43 5.04
N PHE A 352 -11.51 1.25 4.80
CA PHE A 352 -11.22 0.31 5.88
C PHE A 352 -10.39 0.95 7.02
N THR A 353 -9.40 1.76 6.66
CA THR A 353 -8.54 2.47 7.63
C THR A 353 -9.34 3.43 8.53
N SER A 354 -10.51 3.90 8.08
CA SER A 354 -11.38 4.79 8.86
C SER A 354 -11.88 4.16 10.16
N PHE A 355 -12.10 2.85 10.18
CA PHE A 355 -12.50 2.11 11.40
C PHE A 355 -11.38 2.13 12.44
N ARG A 356 -10.13 1.94 12.01
CA ARG A 356 -8.99 2.07 12.90
C ARG A 356 -8.86 3.50 13.46
N HIS A 357 -9.10 4.53 12.65
CA HIS A 357 -9.10 5.91 13.12
C HIS A 357 -10.25 6.17 14.10
N GLY A 358 -11.39 5.50 13.94
CA GLY A 358 -12.51 5.52 14.89
C GLY A 358 -12.07 5.02 16.26
N GLY A 359 -11.51 3.81 16.34
CA GLY A 359 -11.02 3.24 17.59
C GLY A 359 -9.94 4.11 18.27
N PHE A 360 -9.04 4.74 17.52
CA PHE A 360 -8.10 5.72 18.08
C PHE A 360 -8.79 6.95 18.67
N THR A 361 -9.84 7.42 18.02
CA THR A 361 -10.60 8.60 18.50
C THR A 361 -11.37 8.23 19.76
N GLU A 362 -11.99 7.05 19.79
CA GLU A 362 -12.65 6.50 20.98
C GLU A 362 -11.66 6.33 22.15
N ALA A 363 -10.42 5.83 21.88
CA ALA A 363 -9.38 5.76 22.90
C ALA A 363 -9.06 7.15 23.50
N GLY A 364 -9.05 8.19 22.67
CA GLY A 364 -8.94 9.58 23.15
C GLY A 364 -10.14 10.05 23.96
N ASP A 365 -11.35 9.65 23.56
CA ASP A 365 -12.59 9.97 24.28
C ASP A 365 -12.71 9.20 25.62
N ALA A 366 -12.04 8.06 25.71
CA ALA A 366 -11.88 7.26 26.93
C ALA A 366 -10.69 7.72 27.78
N GLU A 367 -10.04 8.84 27.42
CA GLU A 367 -8.94 9.44 28.14
C GLU A 367 -7.69 8.54 28.31
N LEU A 368 -7.49 7.61 27.39
CA LEU A 368 -6.29 6.78 27.39
C LEU A 368 -5.04 7.64 27.21
N THR A 369 -4.02 7.35 27.99
CA THR A 369 -2.72 8.00 27.84
C THR A 369 -2.05 7.62 26.51
N ASP A 370 -1.14 8.46 26.03
CA ASP A 370 -0.31 8.16 24.86
C ASP A 370 0.43 6.81 24.98
N ALA A 371 0.85 6.45 26.20
CA ALA A 371 1.50 5.17 26.48
C ALA A 371 0.56 3.99 26.26
N GLN A 372 -0.68 4.07 26.76
CA GLN A 372 -1.70 3.03 26.58
C GLN A 372 -2.09 2.88 25.11
N ILE A 373 -2.35 3.99 24.40
CA ILE A 373 -2.67 3.98 22.96
C ILE A 373 -1.50 3.37 22.17
N ARG A 374 -0.24 3.69 22.50
CA ARG A 374 0.92 3.10 21.83
C ARG A 374 1.09 1.61 22.15
N ALA A 375 0.84 1.21 23.39
CA ALA A 375 0.88 -0.21 23.76
C ALA A 375 -0.08 -1.04 22.91
N GLN A 376 -1.31 -0.56 22.70
CA GLN A 376 -2.33 -1.22 21.90
C GLN A 376 -2.06 -1.13 20.39
N SER A 377 -1.70 0.06 19.89
CA SER A 377 -1.52 0.30 18.46
C SER A 377 -0.14 -0.07 17.90
N ARG A 378 0.82 -0.31 18.80
CA ARG A 378 2.24 -0.58 18.51
C ARG A 378 2.92 0.56 17.73
N HIS A 379 2.54 1.81 17.99
CA HIS A 379 3.27 2.95 17.48
C HIS A 379 4.50 3.22 18.36
N THR A 380 5.67 3.28 17.72
CA THR A 380 6.95 3.55 18.42
C THR A 380 7.09 5.01 18.88
N SER A 381 6.38 5.94 18.23
CA SER A 381 6.46 7.37 18.51
C SER A 381 5.09 7.98 18.80
N ALA A 382 5.00 8.77 19.89
CA ALA A 382 3.82 9.56 20.21
C ALA A 382 3.52 10.67 19.17
N LYS A 383 4.54 11.14 18.42
CA LYS A 383 4.40 12.19 17.40
C LYS A 383 3.42 11.84 16.27
N VAL A 384 3.09 10.57 16.11
CA VAL A 384 2.14 10.13 15.06
C VAL A 384 0.70 10.09 15.57
N LEU A 385 0.45 10.05 16.87
CA LEU A 385 -0.87 9.90 17.48
C LEU A 385 -1.85 11.01 17.08
N PRO A 386 -1.48 12.30 16.97
CA PRO A 386 -2.39 13.36 16.55
C PRO A 386 -2.98 13.17 15.14
N LYS A 387 -2.39 12.31 14.33
CA LYS A 387 -2.95 11.95 13.02
C LYS A 387 -4.14 10.99 13.14
N TYR A 388 -4.21 10.22 14.21
CA TYR A 388 -5.21 9.17 14.46
C TYR A 388 -6.25 9.62 15.47
N VAL A 389 -5.83 10.07 16.65
CA VAL A 389 -6.72 10.62 17.68
C VAL A 389 -7.21 11.99 17.22
N LYS A 390 -8.51 12.15 17.02
CA LYS A 390 -9.11 13.42 16.62
C LYS A 390 -9.73 14.11 17.83
N ALA A 391 -9.56 15.42 17.91
CA ALA A 391 -10.26 16.21 18.91
C ALA A 391 -11.78 16.12 18.70
N THR A 392 -12.50 15.71 19.72
CA THR A 392 -13.95 15.58 19.72
C THR A 392 -14.59 16.65 20.62
N LYS A 393 -15.89 16.89 20.43
CA LYS A 393 -16.66 17.75 21.34
C LYS A 393 -16.65 17.20 22.75
N ARG A 394 -16.64 15.88 22.92
CA ARG A 394 -16.56 15.19 24.22
C ARG A 394 -15.25 15.53 24.93
N GLN A 395 -14.10 15.34 24.30
CA GLN A 395 -12.79 15.69 24.86
C GLN A 395 -12.71 17.17 25.27
N ILE A 396 -13.26 18.08 24.46
CA ILE A 396 -13.28 19.51 24.77
C ILE A 396 -14.16 19.78 26.00
N ALA A 397 -15.35 19.17 26.06
CA ALA A 397 -16.27 19.32 27.18
C ALA A 397 -15.68 18.76 28.49
N ASP A 398 -15.07 17.57 28.44
CA ASP A 398 -14.46 16.95 29.60
C ASP A 398 -13.24 17.73 30.11
N ALA A 399 -12.41 18.26 29.20
CA ALA A 399 -11.34 19.18 29.57
C ALA A 399 -11.87 20.47 30.26
N ALA A 400 -12.97 21.02 29.76
CA ALA A 400 -13.61 22.20 30.39
C ALA A 400 -14.14 21.88 31.79
N LYS A 401 -14.81 20.73 31.97
CA LYS A 401 -15.30 20.26 33.28
C LYS A 401 -14.17 20.08 34.29
N LYS A 402 -13.10 19.39 33.89
CA LYS A 402 -11.92 19.17 34.74
C LYS A 402 -11.28 20.48 35.19
N ARG A 403 -11.08 21.42 34.26
CA ARG A 403 -10.57 22.77 34.61
C ARG A 403 -11.46 23.53 35.54
N ARG A 404 -12.80 23.41 35.36
CA ARG A 404 -13.77 24.05 36.25
C ARG A 404 -13.73 23.47 37.67
N ALA A 405 -13.67 22.13 37.80
CA ALA A 405 -13.58 21.43 39.08
C ALA A 405 -12.36 21.86 39.90
N VAL A 406 -11.22 22.06 39.28
CA VAL A 406 -10.00 22.56 39.98
C VAL A 406 -10.28 23.95 40.56
N ARG A 407 -10.88 24.88 39.78
CA ARG A 407 -11.16 26.23 40.22
C ARG A 407 -12.22 26.28 41.33
N THR A 408 -13.19 25.37 41.33
CA THR A 408 -14.18 25.24 42.40
C THR A 408 -13.53 24.69 43.68
N ASN A 409 -12.68 23.67 43.57
CA ASN A 409 -11.97 23.09 44.70
C ASN A 409 -10.98 24.09 45.35
N ASP A 410 -10.38 24.98 44.54
CA ASP A 410 -9.47 26.02 45.00
C ASP A 410 -10.21 27.28 45.54
N GLY A 411 -11.52 27.25 45.64
CA GLY A 411 -12.35 28.35 46.18
C GLY A 411 -12.45 29.58 45.26
N HIS A 412 -11.98 29.49 44.01
CA HIS A 412 -12.03 30.60 43.05
C HIS A 412 -13.38 30.79 42.38
N LEU A 413 -14.30 29.84 42.51
CA LEU A 413 -15.68 29.92 41.99
C LEU A 413 -16.64 29.33 43.03
N SER A 414 -17.73 30.06 43.35
CA SER A 414 -18.89 29.51 44.04
C SER A 414 -19.68 28.59 43.09
N GLU A 415 -20.30 27.53 43.63
CA GLU A 415 -21.17 26.62 42.86
C GLU A 415 -22.30 27.33 42.12
#